data_5ee255479ff1ea90cdc134736aa67d88
#
_entry.id   5ee255479ff1ea90cdc134736aa67d88
#
_cell.length_a   1.000
_cell.length_b   1.000
_cell.length_c   1.000
_cell.angle_alpha   90.00
_cell.angle_beta   90.00
_cell.angle_gamma   90.00
#
_symmetry.space_group_name_H-M   'P 1'
#
loop_
_entity.id
_entity.type
_entity.pdbx_description
1 polymer ?
#
loop_
_entity_poly.entity_id
_entity_poly.type
_entity_poly.pdbx_seq_one_letter_code
_entity_poly.pdbx_strand_id
1 'polypeptide(L)'
;MKAYKRVIRQNPPYEIEFNARIAMTEVMSGSQSKKMIRRLKRMAASDKNKDYLDQVYYAIGNIYMSQKDTLNAISAYEKGNSGSTRNGIEKGVLLLKLGDIYWERERYNDAQRCYGEAIGLLDKERKDYEELSRRSKVLDELVPYTDAVHLQDSLQALAKMDEKQRNEAID
;
A
#
# COMPACT_ATOMS: atom_id res chain seq x y z
N MET A 1 -10.43 2.44 -22.31
CA MET A 1 -11.66 3.11 -21.84
C MET A 1 -12.94 2.67 -22.54
N LYS A 2 -13.07 2.79 -23.89
CA LYS A 2 -14.30 2.37 -24.61
C LYS A 2 -14.63 0.87 -24.41
N ALA A 3 -13.63 -0.01 -24.43
CA ALA A 3 -13.80 -1.45 -24.23
C ALA A 3 -14.40 -1.79 -22.85
N TYR A 4 -13.83 -1.28 -21.77
CA TYR A 4 -14.32 -1.52 -20.41
C TYR A 4 -15.76 -1.00 -20.20
N LYS A 5 -16.10 0.18 -20.77
CA LYS A 5 -17.48 0.67 -20.74
C LYS A 5 -18.46 -0.25 -21.48
N ARG A 6 -17.99 -0.93 -22.55
CA ARG A 6 -18.82 -1.90 -23.29
C ARG A 6 -19.05 -3.16 -22.46
N VAL A 7 -18.01 -3.66 -21.76
CA VAL A 7 -18.13 -4.80 -20.84
C VAL A 7 -19.17 -4.49 -19.75
N ILE A 8 -19.07 -3.34 -19.08
CA ILE A 8 -20.00 -2.94 -18.02
C ILE A 8 -21.46 -2.85 -18.52
N ARG A 9 -21.67 -2.42 -19.76
CA ARG A 9 -23.02 -2.31 -20.36
C ARG A 9 -23.68 -3.65 -20.66
N GLN A 10 -22.88 -4.73 -20.75
CA GLN A 10 -23.40 -6.08 -21.00
C GLN A 10 -23.92 -6.78 -19.74
N ASN A 11 -24.00 -6.05 -18.63
CA ASN A 11 -24.43 -6.57 -17.33
C ASN A 11 -23.72 -7.89 -16.93
N PRO A 12 -22.37 -7.90 -16.92
CA PRO A 12 -21.60 -9.09 -16.62
C PRO A 12 -21.74 -9.48 -15.14
N PRO A 13 -21.29 -10.68 -14.72
CA PRO A 13 -21.14 -11.03 -13.32
C PRO A 13 -20.38 -9.94 -12.56
N TYR A 14 -20.73 -9.76 -11.28
CA TYR A 14 -20.23 -8.65 -10.45
C TYR A 14 -18.70 -8.51 -10.47
N GLU A 15 -17.99 -9.62 -10.39
CA GLU A 15 -16.51 -9.64 -10.38
C GLU A 15 -15.91 -9.07 -11.68
N ILE A 16 -16.50 -9.41 -12.83
CA ILE A 16 -16.06 -8.88 -14.13
C ILE A 16 -16.36 -7.39 -14.23
N GLU A 17 -17.52 -6.95 -13.75
CA GLU A 17 -17.88 -5.53 -13.69
C GLU A 17 -16.91 -4.75 -12.80
N PHE A 18 -16.61 -5.30 -11.61
CA PHE A 18 -15.69 -4.74 -10.64
C PHE A 18 -14.30 -4.58 -11.25
N ASN A 19 -13.73 -5.66 -11.80
CA ASN A 19 -12.40 -5.64 -12.42
C ASN A 19 -12.33 -4.67 -13.60
N ALA A 20 -13.37 -4.60 -14.41
CA ALA A 20 -13.46 -3.62 -15.50
C ALA A 20 -13.46 -2.17 -14.96
N ARG A 21 -14.08 -1.91 -13.82
CA ARG A 21 -14.08 -0.59 -13.17
C ARG A 21 -12.71 -0.23 -12.61
N ILE A 22 -12.02 -1.17 -11.99
CA ILE A 22 -10.65 -0.98 -11.49
C ILE A 22 -9.70 -0.71 -12.67
N ALA A 23 -9.70 -1.56 -13.70
CA ALA A 23 -8.86 -1.38 -14.89
C ALA A 23 -9.13 -0.07 -15.65
N MET A 24 -10.35 0.47 -15.60
CA MET A 24 -10.62 1.81 -16.13
C MET A 24 -9.84 2.91 -15.41
N THR A 25 -9.44 2.72 -14.14
CA THR A 25 -8.70 3.73 -13.39
C THR A 25 -7.26 3.87 -13.89
N GLU A 26 -6.67 2.77 -14.33
CA GLU A 26 -5.29 2.71 -14.82
C GLU A 26 -5.11 3.44 -16.16
N VAL A 27 -6.19 3.50 -16.97
CA VAL A 27 -6.18 4.09 -18.32
C VAL A 27 -6.60 5.56 -18.34
N MET A 28 -6.92 6.15 -17.17
CA MET A 28 -7.44 7.52 -17.13
C MET A 28 -6.33 8.56 -16.99
N SER A 29 -6.46 9.66 -17.75
CA SER A 29 -5.57 10.82 -17.67
C SER A 29 -5.75 11.59 -16.36
N GLY A 30 -4.67 12.25 -15.88
CA GLY A 30 -4.61 12.97 -14.61
C GLY A 30 -5.71 14.00 -14.36
N SER A 31 -6.32 14.58 -15.41
CA SER A 31 -7.40 15.58 -15.30
C SER A 31 -8.69 15.08 -14.64
N GLN A 32 -8.90 13.75 -14.60
CA GLN A 32 -10.10 13.13 -14.02
C GLN A 32 -9.86 12.44 -12.68
N SER A 33 -8.66 12.50 -12.15
CA SER A 33 -8.23 11.78 -10.94
C SER A 33 -9.13 12.04 -9.73
N LYS A 34 -9.44 13.29 -9.41
CA LYS A 34 -10.32 13.65 -8.27
C LYS A 34 -11.72 13.02 -8.39
N LYS A 35 -12.28 12.97 -9.60
CA LYS A 35 -13.59 12.36 -9.86
C LYS A 35 -13.52 10.84 -9.68
N MET A 36 -12.42 10.24 -10.12
CA MET A 36 -12.20 8.81 -10.01
C MET A 36 -11.98 8.36 -8.56
N ILE A 37 -11.13 9.05 -7.80
CA ILE A 37 -10.93 8.79 -6.37
C ILE A 37 -12.26 8.85 -5.62
N ARG A 38 -13.11 9.86 -5.88
CA ARG A 38 -14.46 9.94 -5.27
C ARG A 38 -15.34 8.74 -5.63
N ARG A 39 -15.23 8.24 -6.86
CA ARG A 39 -15.98 7.06 -7.31
C ARG A 39 -15.50 5.78 -6.62
N LEU A 40 -14.18 5.58 -6.56
CA LEU A 40 -13.56 4.46 -5.88
C LEU A 40 -13.88 4.48 -4.37
N LYS A 41 -13.82 5.64 -3.71
CA LYS A 41 -14.20 5.77 -2.29
C LYS A 41 -15.67 5.39 -2.06
N ARG A 42 -16.58 5.71 -2.99
CA ARG A 42 -17.98 5.23 -2.91
C ARG A 42 -18.09 3.72 -3.12
N MET A 43 -17.24 3.14 -3.99
CA MET A 43 -17.17 1.68 -4.12
C MET A 43 -16.67 1.04 -2.82
N ALA A 44 -15.63 1.59 -2.19
CA ALA A 44 -15.10 1.11 -0.91
C ALA A 44 -16.13 1.17 0.22
N ALA A 45 -17.01 2.17 0.22
CA ALA A 45 -18.05 2.33 1.23
C ALA A 45 -19.24 1.36 1.07
N SER A 46 -19.30 0.60 -0.02
CA SER A 46 -20.38 -0.37 -0.24
C SER A 46 -20.03 -1.73 0.37
N ASP A 47 -20.94 -2.29 1.15
CA ASP A 47 -20.78 -3.61 1.79
C ASP A 47 -20.47 -4.73 0.80
N LYS A 48 -20.94 -4.61 -0.45
CA LYS A 48 -20.64 -5.56 -1.53
C LYS A 48 -19.16 -5.67 -1.86
N ASN A 49 -18.36 -4.67 -1.48
CA ASN A 49 -16.95 -4.56 -1.84
C ASN A 49 -16.02 -4.80 -0.64
N LYS A 50 -16.51 -5.24 0.51
CA LYS A 50 -15.66 -5.51 1.68
C LYS A 50 -14.51 -6.46 1.37
N ASP A 51 -14.76 -7.47 0.55
CA ASP A 51 -13.76 -8.46 0.15
C ASP A 51 -12.79 -7.97 -0.93
N TYR A 52 -12.97 -6.75 -1.45
CA TYR A 52 -12.19 -6.17 -2.55
C TYR A 52 -11.57 -4.83 -2.16
N LEU A 53 -11.50 -4.51 -0.87
CA LEU A 53 -10.97 -3.22 -0.40
C LEU A 53 -9.50 -3.05 -0.76
N ASP A 54 -8.70 -4.10 -0.75
CA ASP A 54 -7.32 -4.12 -1.23
C ASP A 54 -7.22 -3.60 -2.67
N GLN A 55 -8.02 -4.13 -3.59
CA GLN A 55 -8.02 -3.72 -5.00
C GLN A 55 -8.52 -2.28 -5.20
N VAL A 56 -9.59 -1.89 -4.47
CA VAL A 56 -10.12 -0.53 -4.56
C VAL A 56 -9.10 0.49 -4.06
N TYR A 57 -8.49 0.24 -2.91
CA TYR A 57 -7.50 1.15 -2.35
C TYR A 57 -6.15 1.09 -3.07
N TYR A 58 -5.78 -0.06 -3.63
CA TYR A 58 -4.66 -0.17 -4.57
C TYR A 58 -4.84 0.79 -5.76
N ALA A 59 -6.02 0.77 -6.38
CA ALA A 59 -6.32 1.69 -7.48
C ALA A 59 -6.29 3.17 -7.05
N ILE A 60 -6.78 3.51 -5.84
CA ILE A 60 -6.69 4.87 -5.28
C ILE A 60 -5.22 5.27 -5.07
N GLY A 61 -4.43 4.38 -4.48
CA GLY A 61 -2.99 4.60 -4.25
C GLY A 61 -2.24 4.84 -5.54
N ASN A 62 -2.48 4.04 -6.58
CA ASN A 62 -1.87 4.22 -7.91
C ASN A 62 -2.22 5.57 -8.53
N ILE A 63 -3.45 6.07 -8.34
CA ILE A 63 -3.82 7.41 -8.81
C ILE A 63 -3.01 8.48 -8.07
N TYR A 64 -2.85 8.37 -6.75
CA TYR A 64 -2.02 9.31 -5.98
C TYR A 64 -0.54 9.23 -6.39
N MET A 65 0.01 8.03 -6.61
CA MET A 65 1.37 7.85 -7.12
C MET A 65 1.57 8.52 -8.47
N SER A 66 0.61 8.41 -9.40
CA SER A 66 0.67 9.10 -10.70
C SER A 66 0.69 10.64 -10.57
N GLN A 67 0.24 11.17 -9.46
CA GLN A 67 0.25 12.60 -9.11
C GLN A 67 1.48 12.99 -8.26
N LYS A 68 2.38 12.05 -8.00
CA LYS A 68 3.52 12.22 -7.08
C LYS A 68 3.12 12.55 -5.63
N ASP A 69 1.88 12.20 -5.25
CA ASP A 69 1.34 12.38 -3.91
C ASP A 69 1.55 11.09 -3.10
N THR A 70 2.80 10.85 -2.72
CA THR A 70 3.22 9.63 -2.05
C THR A 70 2.56 9.45 -0.68
N LEU A 71 2.33 10.54 0.07
CA LEU A 71 1.71 10.44 1.41
C LEU A 71 0.27 9.92 1.33
N ASN A 72 -0.53 10.47 0.42
CA ASN A 72 -1.90 9.98 0.21
C ASN A 72 -1.92 8.59 -0.43
N ALA A 73 -0.91 8.23 -1.23
CA ALA A 73 -0.77 6.87 -1.76
C ALA A 73 -0.53 5.85 -0.65
N ILE A 74 0.42 6.10 0.26
CA ILE A 74 0.67 5.27 1.45
C ILE A 74 -0.61 5.11 2.27
N SER A 75 -1.28 6.23 2.60
CA SER A 75 -2.55 6.18 3.36
C SER A 75 -3.62 5.33 2.67
N ALA A 76 -3.69 5.38 1.33
CA ALA A 76 -4.62 4.55 0.58
C ALA A 76 -4.24 3.06 0.65
N TYR A 77 -2.98 2.72 0.40
CA TYR A 77 -2.52 1.33 0.45
C TYR A 77 -2.68 0.72 1.85
N GLU A 78 -2.35 1.45 2.93
CA GLU A 78 -2.57 0.98 4.31
C GLU A 78 -4.05 0.72 4.61
N LYS A 79 -4.96 1.57 4.11
CA LYS A 79 -6.40 1.32 4.21
C LYS A 79 -6.84 0.09 3.44
N GLY A 80 -6.23 -0.21 2.31
CA GLY A 80 -6.47 -1.43 1.56
C GLY A 80 -5.99 -2.66 2.32
N ASN A 81 -4.79 -2.59 2.90
CA ASN A 81 -4.23 -3.68 3.69
C ASN A 81 -5.09 -3.99 4.93
N SER A 82 -5.41 -2.96 5.72
CA SER A 82 -6.15 -3.13 6.98
C SER A 82 -7.64 -3.45 6.78
N GLY A 83 -8.23 -2.97 5.68
CA GLY A 83 -9.67 -3.12 5.42
C GLY A 83 -10.05 -4.39 4.67
N SER A 84 -9.12 -5.02 3.97
CA SER A 84 -9.41 -6.24 3.20
C SER A 84 -9.59 -7.45 4.12
N THR A 85 -10.70 -8.15 3.92
CA THR A 85 -11.00 -9.41 4.63
C THR A 85 -10.43 -10.62 3.91
N ARG A 86 -10.05 -10.49 2.64
CA ARG A 86 -9.43 -11.54 1.83
C ARG A 86 -7.90 -11.42 1.87
N ASN A 87 -7.25 -12.54 2.10
CA ASN A 87 -5.80 -12.68 2.00
C ASN A 87 -5.44 -13.35 0.68
N GLY A 88 -5.58 -12.62 -0.42
CA GLY A 88 -5.31 -13.08 -1.78
C GLY A 88 -4.07 -12.45 -2.40
N ILE A 89 -3.76 -12.85 -3.63
CA ILE A 89 -2.62 -12.35 -4.42
C ILE A 89 -2.69 -10.82 -4.57
N GLU A 90 -3.89 -10.26 -4.73
CA GLU A 90 -4.10 -8.83 -4.89
C GLU A 90 -3.64 -8.03 -3.67
N LYS A 91 -3.89 -8.54 -2.47
CA LYS A 91 -3.36 -7.97 -1.23
C LYS A 91 -1.84 -8.08 -1.18
N GLY A 92 -1.27 -9.20 -1.61
CA GLY A 92 0.17 -9.38 -1.74
C GLY A 92 0.80 -8.34 -2.68
N VAL A 93 0.18 -8.08 -3.84
CA VAL A 93 0.64 -7.05 -4.80
C VAL A 93 0.55 -5.64 -4.20
N LEU A 94 -0.51 -5.33 -3.44
CA LEU A 94 -0.64 -4.06 -2.72
C LEU A 94 0.49 -3.88 -1.72
N LEU A 95 0.75 -4.93 -0.91
CA LEU A 95 1.80 -4.93 0.11
C LEU A 95 3.19 -4.76 -0.49
N LEU A 96 3.48 -5.41 -1.64
CA LEU A 96 4.74 -5.19 -2.36
C LEU A 96 4.92 -3.71 -2.73
N LYS A 97 3.86 -3.11 -3.30
CA LYS A 97 3.92 -1.71 -3.71
C LYS A 97 4.14 -0.77 -2.53
N LEU A 98 3.51 -1.07 -1.40
CA LEU A 98 3.68 -0.32 -0.16
C LEU A 98 5.09 -0.52 0.42
N GLY A 99 5.59 -1.76 0.41
CA GLY A 99 6.94 -2.11 0.84
C GLY A 99 8.02 -1.39 0.02
N ASP A 100 7.87 -1.34 -1.32
CA ASP A 100 8.78 -0.58 -2.19
C ASP A 100 8.83 0.91 -1.80
N ILE A 101 7.68 1.52 -1.55
CA ILE A 101 7.61 2.93 -1.14
C ILE A 101 8.28 3.15 0.21
N TYR A 102 8.06 2.26 1.17
CA TYR A 102 8.69 2.35 2.48
C TYR A 102 10.20 2.14 2.41
N TRP A 103 10.66 1.20 1.57
CA TRP A 103 12.08 0.98 1.29
C TRP A 103 12.75 2.25 0.74
N GLU A 104 12.15 2.87 -0.29
CA GLU A 104 12.66 4.11 -0.90
C GLU A 104 12.70 5.30 0.09
N ARG A 105 11.91 5.22 1.17
CA ARG A 105 11.84 6.24 2.21
C ARG A 105 12.64 5.86 3.47
N GLU A 106 13.45 4.84 3.39
CA GLU A 106 14.30 4.34 4.50
C GLU A 106 13.49 3.93 5.74
N ARG A 107 12.18 3.68 5.58
CA ARG A 107 11.30 3.15 6.64
C ARG A 107 11.38 1.63 6.64
N TYR A 108 12.51 1.10 7.08
CA TYR A 108 12.84 -0.32 6.93
C TYR A 108 11.92 -1.25 7.73
N ASN A 109 11.46 -0.84 8.90
CA ASN A 109 10.47 -1.60 9.69
C ASN A 109 9.16 -1.80 8.93
N ASP A 110 8.63 -0.73 8.35
CA ASP A 110 7.40 -0.80 7.57
C ASP A 110 7.60 -1.61 6.28
N ALA A 111 8.76 -1.47 5.64
CA ALA A 111 9.12 -2.26 4.47
C ALA A 111 9.22 -3.75 4.81
N GLN A 112 9.88 -4.11 5.93
CA GLN A 112 9.98 -5.48 6.42
C GLN A 112 8.60 -6.10 6.63
N ARG A 113 7.73 -5.42 7.35
CA ARG A 113 6.35 -5.86 7.58
C ARG A 113 5.64 -6.13 6.26
N CYS A 114 5.69 -5.18 5.32
CA CYS A 114 5.00 -5.30 4.04
C CYS A 114 5.53 -6.45 3.19
N TYR A 115 6.85 -6.61 3.06
CA TYR A 115 7.43 -7.72 2.28
C TYR A 115 7.18 -9.08 2.95
N GLY A 116 7.29 -9.16 4.29
CA GLY A 116 7.04 -10.40 5.02
C GLY A 116 5.61 -10.90 4.84
N GLU A 117 4.61 -10.01 4.95
CA GLU A 117 3.21 -10.33 4.69
C GLU A 117 2.97 -10.67 3.20
N ALA A 118 3.58 -9.91 2.27
CA ALA A 118 3.39 -10.10 0.83
C ALA A 118 3.86 -11.47 0.36
N ILE A 119 5.03 -11.94 0.81
CA ILE A 119 5.62 -13.21 0.38
C ILE A 119 4.69 -14.39 0.69
N GLY A 120 3.98 -14.33 1.82
CA GLY A 120 3.01 -15.36 2.19
C GLY A 120 1.75 -15.40 1.31
N LEU A 121 1.48 -14.35 0.55
CA LEU A 121 0.29 -14.19 -0.29
C LEU A 121 0.57 -14.32 -1.79
N LEU A 122 1.83 -14.18 -2.20
CA LEU A 122 2.22 -14.19 -3.60
C LEU A 122 2.37 -15.61 -4.15
N ASP A 123 2.19 -15.75 -5.46
CA ASP A 123 2.49 -16.97 -6.17
C ASP A 123 3.99 -17.23 -6.17
N LYS A 124 4.39 -18.42 -5.73
CA LYS A 124 5.79 -18.86 -5.69
C LYS A 124 6.42 -19.03 -7.07
N GLU A 125 5.60 -19.23 -8.11
CA GLU A 125 6.04 -19.34 -9.50
C GLU A 125 6.27 -17.95 -10.15
N ARG A 126 6.00 -16.89 -9.43
CA ARG A 126 6.26 -15.53 -9.86
C ARG A 126 7.76 -15.34 -10.14
N LYS A 127 8.10 -14.74 -11.27
CA LYS A 127 9.48 -14.59 -11.75
C LYS A 127 10.43 -13.89 -10.77
N ASP A 128 9.90 -12.93 -10.00
CA ASP A 128 10.64 -12.12 -9.03
C ASP A 128 10.50 -12.64 -7.59
N TYR A 129 9.84 -13.79 -7.36
CA TYR A 129 9.58 -14.32 -6.03
C TYR A 129 10.86 -14.56 -5.22
N GLU A 130 11.89 -15.14 -5.82
CA GLU A 130 13.18 -15.41 -5.16
C GLU A 130 13.89 -14.11 -4.76
N GLU A 131 13.85 -13.10 -5.62
CA GLU A 131 14.45 -11.79 -5.33
C GLU A 131 13.72 -11.11 -4.17
N LEU A 132 12.39 -11.11 -4.18
CA LEU A 132 11.56 -10.56 -3.12
C LEU A 132 11.78 -11.28 -1.78
N SER A 133 11.87 -12.61 -1.82
CA SER A 133 12.16 -13.42 -0.64
C SER A 133 13.54 -13.10 -0.06
N ARG A 134 14.55 -12.89 -0.92
CA ARG A 134 15.89 -12.47 -0.50
C ARG A 134 15.86 -11.09 0.13
N ARG A 135 15.14 -10.13 -0.49
CA ARG A 135 15.00 -8.77 0.04
C ARG A 135 14.35 -8.76 1.41
N SER A 136 13.30 -9.58 1.62
CA SER A 136 12.66 -9.73 2.93
C SER A 136 13.64 -10.24 3.98
N LYS A 137 14.42 -11.26 3.67
CA LYS A 137 15.43 -11.80 4.59
C LYS A 137 16.51 -10.78 4.96
N VAL A 138 16.96 -9.98 3.98
CA VAL A 138 17.93 -8.90 4.24
C VAL A 138 17.33 -7.87 5.20
N LEU A 139 16.04 -7.56 5.07
CA LEU A 139 15.35 -6.66 5.98
C LEU A 139 15.23 -7.26 7.40
N ASP A 140 14.97 -8.57 7.51
CA ASP A 140 14.91 -9.25 8.81
C ASP A 140 16.25 -9.14 9.57
N GLU A 141 17.36 -9.13 8.84
CA GLU A 141 18.69 -8.92 9.42
C GLU A 141 19.01 -7.43 9.68
N LEU A 142 18.58 -6.54 8.80
CA LEU A 142 18.91 -5.11 8.84
C LEU A 142 18.13 -4.34 9.91
N VAL A 143 16.84 -4.62 10.06
CA VAL A 143 15.92 -3.84 10.90
C VAL A 143 16.39 -3.75 12.36
N PRO A 144 16.87 -4.80 13.02
CA PRO A 144 17.36 -4.68 14.40
C PRO A 144 18.51 -3.69 14.55
N TYR A 145 19.38 -3.56 13.56
CA TYR A 145 20.51 -2.61 13.59
C TYR A 145 20.03 -1.17 13.35
N THR A 146 19.11 -0.96 12.40
CA THR A 146 18.56 0.37 12.16
C THR A 146 17.78 0.86 13.35
N ASP A 147 17.03 0.00 14.03
CA ASP A 147 16.31 0.34 15.25
C ASP A 147 17.25 0.70 16.39
N ALA A 148 18.34 -0.04 16.55
CA ALA A 148 19.36 0.27 17.55
C ALA A 148 20.00 1.65 17.30
N VAL A 149 20.30 1.98 16.03
CA VAL A 149 20.82 3.30 15.64
C VAL A 149 19.79 4.40 15.93
N HIS A 150 18.54 4.23 15.52
CA HIS A 150 17.48 5.22 15.80
C HIS A 150 17.23 5.43 17.29
N LEU A 151 17.26 4.36 18.08
CA LEU A 151 17.17 4.45 19.53
C LEU A 151 18.33 5.25 20.10
N GLN A 152 19.56 4.96 19.67
CA GLN A 152 20.75 5.65 20.13
C GLN A 152 20.73 7.14 19.77
N ASP A 153 20.32 7.48 18.54
CA ASP A 153 20.17 8.87 18.10
C ASP A 153 19.10 9.61 18.92
N SER A 154 17.97 8.95 19.20
CA SER A 154 16.91 9.49 20.05
C SER A 154 17.39 9.75 21.47
N LEU A 155 18.12 8.80 22.07
CA LEU A 155 18.70 8.97 23.40
C LEU A 155 19.74 10.09 23.45
N GLN A 156 20.58 10.22 22.42
CA GLN A 156 21.54 11.32 22.31
C GLN A 156 20.83 12.69 22.14
N ALA A 157 19.73 12.72 21.39
CA ALA A 157 18.93 13.93 21.25
C ALA A 157 18.31 14.35 22.59
N LEU A 158 17.71 13.40 23.33
CA LEU A 158 17.15 13.62 24.68
C LEU A 158 18.23 14.07 25.68
N ALA A 159 19.44 13.51 25.60
CA ALA A 159 20.55 13.89 26.49
C ALA A 159 21.01 15.34 26.28
N LYS A 160 20.81 15.91 25.10
CA LYS A 160 21.15 17.30 24.76
C LYS A 160 20.04 18.31 25.12
N MET A 161 18.84 17.84 25.45
CA MET A 161 17.71 18.67 25.83
C MET A 161 17.81 19.14 27.29
N ASP A 162 17.27 20.31 27.59
CA ASP A 162 17.05 20.75 28.96
C ASP A 162 15.93 19.91 29.62
N GLU A 163 15.78 20.02 30.93
CA GLU A 163 14.85 19.22 31.72
C GLU A 163 13.39 19.41 31.24
N LYS A 164 12.99 20.63 30.90
CA LYS A 164 11.64 20.95 30.45
C LYS A 164 11.36 20.32 29.08
N GLN A 165 12.26 20.49 28.14
CA GLN A 165 12.16 19.92 26.79
C GLN A 165 12.16 18.39 26.83
N ARG A 166 12.94 17.78 27.73
CA ARG A 166 13.01 16.34 27.89
C ARG A 166 11.70 15.77 28.42
N ASN A 167 11.10 16.42 29.42
CA ASN A 167 9.82 15.99 29.96
C ASN A 167 8.70 16.12 28.92
N GLU A 168 8.66 17.22 28.15
CA GLU A 168 7.70 17.40 27.05
C GLU A 168 7.85 16.39 25.88
N ALA A 169 9.03 15.79 25.73
CA ALA A 169 9.30 14.78 24.69
C ALA A 169 9.01 13.34 25.13
N ILE A 170 8.87 13.09 26.45
CA ILE A 170 8.64 11.75 27.02
C ILE A 170 7.13 11.56 27.32
N ASP A 171 6.37 12.62 27.58
CA ASP A 171 4.90 12.60 27.75
C ASP A 171 4.16 12.43 26.41
#